data_f47ff584d2373b1138e08ffc2c7c80cc
#
_entry.id   f47ff584d2373b1138e08ffc2c7c80cc
#
_cell.length_a   1.000
_cell.length_b   1.000
_cell.length_c   1.000
_cell.angle_alpha   90.00
_cell.angle_beta   90.00
_cell.angle_gamma   90.00
#
_symmetry.space_group_name_H-M   'P 1'
#
loop_
_entity.id
_entity.type
_entity.pdbx_description
1 polymer ?
#
loop_
_entity_poly.entity_id
_entity_poly.type
_entity_poly.pdbx_seq_one_letter_code
_entity_poly.pdbx_strand_id
1 'polypeptide(L)'
;MRRAATDITELYAPQFEQFGLEFSGKGAVFTGEVANDRAHGRAWIMPLSPTCIVMEHFITPMHNMHLAEYTPEPYACVSEVSAPTLMCMPEAGITPANLKPLRGPWPNSAVCSFIQDSCGEELSPLFAGQLYHSRSVLFLPGYFDELEHCYPAEFAGVFEAFAESWHEEAASAICHTLRRINEDRARAVGGHVYMRGIVEAMVAELACSRAAHKQARQATDTRVSITIAEEATSLVERSLDKGKHVGINEVAERLYTSRSKLCATFKAQTGESLGAYIRRRRMERAQDLLADSSLTIAQVAERLDYPQQAAFAQAFKQYTGTTPTAWRSQHI
;
A
#
# COMPACT_ATOMS: atom_id res chain seq x y z
N MET A 1 6.36 31.02 -13.02
CA MET A 1 5.64 30.76 -14.29
C MET A 1 4.99 29.40 -14.13
N ARG A 2 3.65 29.31 -14.01
CA ARG A 2 2.96 28.02 -14.12
C ARG A 2 3.17 27.53 -15.56
N ARG A 3 3.80 26.36 -15.74
CA ARG A 3 3.79 25.65 -17.02
C ARG A 3 2.33 25.47 -17.40
N ALA A 4 1.98 25.77 -18.66
CA ALA A 4 0.68 25.40 -19.19
C ALA A 4 0.55 23.89 -19.00
N ALA A 5 -0.59 23.44 -18.44
CA ALA A 5 -0.87 22.02 -18.31
C ALA A 5 -0.77 21.39 -19.70
N THR A 6 -0.02 20.31 -19.83
CA THR A 6 0.05 19.53 -21.06
C THR A 6 -1.35 19.02 -21.39
N ASP A 7 -1.80 19.20 -22.64
CA ASP A 7 -3.06 18.60 -23.06
C ASP A 7 -2.87 17.07 -23.03
N ILE A 8 -3.72 16.35 -22.30
CA ILE A 8 -3.62 14.91 -22.17
C ILE A 8 -3.67 14.17 -23.52
N THR A 9 -4.24 14.78 -24.56
CA THR A 9 -4.22 14.23 -25.92
C THR A 9 -2.81 14.25 -26.52
N GLU A 10 -1.96 15.19 -26.15
CA GLU A 10 -0.56 15.26 -26.58
C GLU A 10 0.31 14.16 -25.99
N LEU A 11 -0.10 13.55 -24.88
CA LEU A 11 0.58 12.41 -24.27
C LEU A 11 0.48 11.14 -25.15
N TYR A 12 -0.63 10.95 -25.84
CA TYR A 12 -0.94 9.69 -26.51
C TYR A 12 -0.80 9.72 -28.03
N ALA A 13 -1.03 10.85 -28.65
CA ALA A 13 -0.93 10.95 -30.11
C ALA A 13 0.44 10.46 -30.65
N PRO A 14 1.59 10.82 -30.06
CA PRO A 14 2.89 10.39 -30.55
C PRO A 14 3.10 8.87 -30.51
N GLN A 15 2.48 8.13 -29.58
CA GLN A 15 2.60 6.68 -29.52
C GLN A 15 1.94 6.01 -30.72
N PHE A 16 0.79 6.50 -31.14
CA PHE A 16 0.06 5.96 -32.28
C PHE A 16 0.66 6.38 -33.63
N GLU A 17 1.32 7.51 -33.71
CA GLU A 17 2.05 7.96 -34.89
C GLU A 17 3.17 6.99 -35.31
N GLN A 18 3.76 6.25 -34.35
CA GLN A 18 4.77 5.22 -34.64
C GLN A 18 4.21 4.06 -35.45
N PHE A 19 2.92 3.78 -35.32
CA PHE A 19 2.20 2.82 -36.16
C PHE A 19 1.78 3.43 -37.51
N GLY A 20 1.86 4.75 -37.66
CA GLY A 20 1.27 5.50 -38.77
C GLY A 20 -0.24 5.70 -38.59
N LEU A 21 -0.71 5.68 -37.34
CA LEU A 21 -2.11 5.95 -37.01
C LEU A 21 -2.23 7.42 -36.61
N GLU A 22 -3.06 8.16 -37.33
CA GLU A 22 -3.38 9.55 -37.04
C GLU A 22 -4.83 9.67 -36.59
N PHE A 23 -5.04 10.39 -35.50
CA PHE A 23 -6.38 10.65 -35.00
C PHE A 23 -7.06 11.75 -35.78
N SER A 24 -8.31 11.51 -36.18
CA SER A 24 -9.18 12.48 -36.81
C SER A 24 -10.57 12.41 -36.17
N GLY A 25 -11.27 13.53 -36.09
CA GLY A 25 -12.63 13.54 -35.57
C GLY A 25 -13.27 14.90 -35.55
N LYS A 26 -14.60 14.92 -35.47
CA LYS A 26 -15.38 16.12 -35.18
C LYS A 26 -16.12 15.90 -33.88
N GLY A 27 -15.92 16.79 -32.92
CA GLY A 27 -16.58 16.71 -31.60
C GLY A 27 -15.67 16.12 -30.52
N ALA A 28 -16.24 15.35 -29.59
CA ALA A 28 -15.52 14.88 -28.39
C ALA A 28 -14.75 13.56 -28.60
N VAL A 29 -15.00 12.82 -29.69
CA VAL A 29 -14.38 11.51 -29.96
C VAL A 29 -13.51 11.59 -31.20
N PHE A 30 -12.24 11.24 -31.04
CA PHE A 30 -11.27 11.14 -32.11
C PHE A 30 -11.00 9.66 -32.41
N THR A 31 -10.92 9.30 -33.68
CA THR A 31 -10.61 7.94 -34.11
C THR A 31 -9.45 7.95 -35.09
N GLY A 32 -8.72 6.86 -35.08
CA GLY A 32 -7.70 6.57 -36.07
C GLY A 32 -7.76 5.12 -36.51
N GLU A 33 -7.50 4.87 -37.79
CA GLU A 33 -7.36 3.54 -38.36
C GLU A 33 -6.02 3.44 -39.07
N VAL A 34 -5.42 2.26 -39.01
CA VAL A 34 -4.16 1.98 -39.67
C VAL A 34 -4.23 0.63 -40.39
N ALA A 35 -3.75 0.60 -41.65
CA ALA A 35 -3.56 -0.61 -42.42
C ALA A 35 -2.37 -0.37 -43.35
N ASN A 36 -1.16 -0.56 -42.82
CA ASN A 36 0.10 -0.33 -43.53
C ASN A 36 1.10 -1.46 -43.26
N ASP A 37 2.35 -1.27 -43.64
CA ASP A 37 3.43 -2.23 -43.44
C ASP A 37 3.92 -2.32 -41.99
N ARG A 38 3.56 -1.35 -41.08
CA ARG A 38 3.94 -1.34 -39.67
C ARG A 38 2.90 -1.99 -38.78
N ALA A 39 1.60 -1.68 -39.04
CA ALA A 39 0.51 -2.18 -38.20
C ALA A 39 -0.81 -2.18 -38.94
N HIS A 40 -1.77 -2.96 -38.47
CA HIS A 40 -3.17 -2.80 -38.77
C HIS A 40 -4.00 -2.75 -37.49
N GLY A 41 -5.10 -1.98 -37.53
CA GLY A 41 -5.96 -1.83 -36.39
C GLY A 41 -6.62 -0.47 -36.32
N ARG A 42 -7.17 -0.17 -35.15
CA ARG A 42 -7.87 1.08 -34.89
C ARG A 42 -7.73 1.48 -33.42
N ALA A 43 -7.88 2.77 -33.18
CA ALA A 43 -7.99 3.33 -31.83
C ALA A 43 -9.01 4.46 -31.83
N TRP A 44 -9.59 4.71 -30.68
CA TRP A 44 -10.36 5.92 -30.43
C TRP A 44 -10.01 6.49 -29.05
N ILE A 45 -10.12 7.79 -28.94
CA ILE A 45 -9.86 8.55 -27.72
C ILE A 45 -10.98 9.56 -27.50
N MET A 46 -11.27 9.81 -26.22
CA MET A 46 -12.23 10.83 -25.79
C MET A 46 -11.67 11.58 -24.57
N PRO A 47 -11.15 12.79 -24.76
CA PRO A 47 -10.82 13.66 -23.64
C PRO A 47 -12.08 14.04 -22.86
N LEU A 48 -12.08 13.77 -21.56
CA LEU A 48 -13.16 14.16 -20.64
C LEU A 48 -12.87 15.49 -19.96
N SER A 49 -11.61 15.79 -19.78
CA SER A 49 -11.08 17.04 -19.27
C SER A 49 -9.63 17.20 -19.78
N PRO A 50 -8.98 18.35 -19.55
CA PRO A 50 -7.54 18.48 -19.83
C PRO A 50 -6.65 17.49 -19.08
N THR A 51 -7.17 16.84 -18.02
CA THR A 51 -6.43 15.94 -17.13
C THR A 51 -6.95 14.51 -17.13
N CYS A 52 -7.95 14.17 -17.97
CA CYS A 52 -8.52 12.83 -18.04
C CYS A 52 -8.92 12.46 -19.46
N ILE A 53 -8.49 11.29 -19.93
CA ILE A 53 -8.83 10.72 -21.23
C ILE A 53 -9.31 9.27 -21.08
N VAL A 54 -10.32 8.94 -21.87
CA VAL A 54 -10.80 7.56 -22.05
C VAL A 54 -10.40 7.09 -23.43
N MET A 55 -9.94 5.86 -23.56
CA MET A 55 -9.49 5.32 -24.84
C MET A 55 -9.70 3.81 -24.95
N GLU A 56 -9.75 3.35 -26.19
CA GLU A 56 -9.67 1.93 -26.53
C GLU A 56 -8.88 1.78 -27.81
N HIS A 57 -8.02 0.77 -27.86
CA HIS A 57 -7.27 0.45 -29.06
C HIS A 57 -7.27 -1.05 -29.36
N PHE A 58 -7.15 -1.37 -30.64
CA PHE A 58 -7.00 -2.68 -31.21
C PHE A 58 -5.90 -2.58 -32.26
N ILE A 59 -4.66 -2.86 -31.88
CA ILE A 59 -3.49 -2.71 -32.77
C ILE A 59 -2.76 -4.03 -32.86
N THR A 60 -2.45 -4.45 -34.09
CA THR A 60 -1.61 -5.61 -34.38
C THR A 60 -0.40 -5.13 -35.18
N PRO A 61 0.81 -5.13 -34.60
CA PRO A 61 2.05 -4.84 -35.31
C PRO A 61 2.34 -5.87 -36.38
N MET A 62 2.86 -5.45 -37.54
CA MET A 62 3.27 -6.35 -38.61
C MET A 62 4.70 -6.89 -38.44
N HIS A 63 5.50 -6.21 -37.64
CA HIS A 63 6.87 -6.56 -37.31
C HIS A 63 7.11 -6.41 -35.81
N ASN A 64 8.11 -7.14 -35.28
CA ASN A 64 8.58 -6.85 -33.91
C ASN A 64 9.14 -5.43 -33.86
N MET A 65 8.66 -4.62 -32.95
CA MET A 65 9.08 -3.25 -32.79
C MET A 65 9.12 -2.86 -31.29
N HIS A 66 9.77 -1.75 -31.01
CA HIS A 66 9.64 -1.12 -29.71
C HIS A 66 8.74 0.11 -29.84
N LEU A 67 7.73 0.18 -29.02
CA LEU A 67 6.90 1.37 -28.88
C LEU A 67 7.63 2.30 -27.91
N ALA A 68 7.97 3.49 -28.39
CA ALA A 68 8.52 4.53 -27.54
C ALA A 68 7.37 5.33 -26.89
N GLU A 69 7.28 5.28 -25.57
CA GLU A 69 6.32 6.05 -24.81
C GLU A 69 7.05 7.24 -24.17
N TYR A 70 6.70 8.44 -24.60
CA TYR A 70 7.26 9.66 -24.05
C TYR A 70 6.25 10.33 -23.12
N THR A 71 6.66 10.56 -21.88
CA THR A 71 5.83 11.21 -20.87
C THR A 71 6.46 12.51 -20.39
N PRO A 72 5.89 13.66 -20.72
CA PRO A 72 6.38 14.96 -20.27
C PRO A 72 6.09 15.23 -18.79
N GLU A 73 5.11 14.55 -18.22
CA GLU A 73 4.72 14.61 -16.81
C GLU A 73 4.18 13.24 -16.33
N PRO A 74 4.24 12.95 -15.01
CA PRO A 74 3.68 11.72 -14.46
C PRO A 74 2.20 11.57 -14.80
N TYR A 75 1.74 10.33 -14.98
CA TYR A 75 0.33 10.02 -15.15
C TYR A 75 -0.04 8.69 -14.48
N ALA A 76 -1.29 8.55 -14.11
CA ALA A 76 -1.86 7.28 -13.68
C ALA A 76 -2.70 6.66 -14.80
N CYS A 77 -2.63 5.34 -14.92
CA CYS A 77 -3.41 4.58 -15.89
C CYS A 77 -4.13 3.43 -15.19
N VAL A 78 -5.35 3.18 -15.62
CA VAL A 78 -6.06 1.95 -15.33
C VAL A 78 -6.61 1.37 -16.62
N SER A 79 -6.37 0.08 -16.84
CA SER A 79 -6.69 -0.59 -18.10
C SER A 79 -7.32 -1.96 -17.88
N GLU A 80 -8.33 -2.27 -18.68
CA GLU A 80 -8.72 -3.65 -18.94
C GLU A 80 -7.98 -4.09 -20.18
N VAL A 81 -7.21 -5.17 -20.08
CA VAL A 81 -6.34 -5.67 -21.15
C VAL A 81 -6.71 -7.11 -21.51
N SER A 82 -6.58 -7.46 -22.80
CA SER A 82 -6.85 -8.82 -23.28
C SER A 82 -5.70 -9.78 -22.92
N ALA A 83 -5.98 -11.08 -22.88
CA ALA A 83 -5.00 -12.12 -22.58
C ALA A 83 -3.75 -12.10 -23.50
N PRO A 84 -3.87 -11.92 -24.83
CA PRO A 84 -2.68 -11.77 -25.68
C PRO A 84 -1.78 -10.61 -25.27
N THR A 85 -2.35 -9.46 -24.94
CA THR A 85 -1.62 -8.29 -24.43
C THR A 85 -0.91 -8.62 -23.12
N LEU A 86 -1.59 -9.31 -22.20
CA LEU A 86 -1.02 -9.73 -20.90
C LEU A 86 0.19 -10.64 -21.03
N MET A 87 0.17 -11.57 -21.98
CA MET A 87 1.27 -12.51 -22.19
C MET A 87 2.56 -11.82 -22.64
N CYS A 88 2.45 -10.65 -23.24
CA CYS A 88 3.61 -9.86 -23.70
C CYS A 88 4.14 -8.89 -22.66
N MET A 89 3.36 -8.50 -21.68
CA MET A 89 3.74 -7.54 -20.66
C MET A 89 5.01 -7.95 -19.85
N PRO A 90 5.16 -9.22 -19.39
CA PRO A 90 6.37 -9.65 -18.68
C PRO A 90 7.62 -9.60 -19.56
N GLU A 91 7.51 -9.95 -20.84
CA GLU A 91 8.62 -9.91 -21.80
C GLU A 91 9.00 -8.47 -22.17
N ALA A 92 8.03 -7.56 -22.07
CA ALA A 92 8.24 -6.12 -22.20
C ALA A 92 8.89 -5.47 -20.98
N GLY A 93 9.13 -6.23 -19.91
CA GLY A 93 9.60 -5.67 -18.63
C GLY A 93 8.52 -4.91 -17.86
N ILE A 94 7.31 -4.84 -18.39
CA ILE A 94 6.15 -4.22 -17.73
C ILE A 94 5.54 -5.26 -16.80
N THR A 95 5.87 -5.16 -15.52
CA THR A 95 5.16 -5.84 -14.44
C THR A 95 4.35 -4.81 -13.68
N PRO A 96 3.12 -4.51 -14.10
CA PRO A 96 2.27 -3.61 -13.33
C PRO A 96 2.14 -4.15 -11.92
N ALA A 97 2.39 -3.32 -10.93
CA ALA A 97 2.27 -3.70 -9.51
C ALA A 97 0.91 -4.35 -9.18
N ASN A 98 -0.07 -4.13 -10.04
CA ASN A 98 -1.47 -4.51 -9.90
C ASN A 98 -2.04 -5.32 -11.06
N LEU A 99 -1.24 -6.18 -11.69
CA LEU A 99 -1.77 -7.12 -12.67
C LEU A 99 -2.59 -8.18 -11.93
N LYS A 100 -3.92 -8.10 -12.00
CA LYS A 100 -4.85 -9.08 -11.45
C LYS A 100 -5.54 -9.85 -12.57
N PRO A 101 -5.17 -11.12 -12.82
CA PRO A 101 -5.97 -12.00 -13.66
C PRO A 101 -7.34 -12.17 -13.01
N LEU A 102 -8.40 -11.93 -13.78
CA LEU A 102 -9.76 -12.06 -13.29
C LEU A 102 -10.18 -13.53 -13.27
N ARG A 103 -10.64 -13.99 -12.12
CA ARG A 103 -11.35 -15.26 -11.98
C ARG A 103 -12.83 -15.00 -12.24
N GLY A 104 -13.44 -15.75 -13.18
CA GLY A 104 -14.87 -15.60 -13.45
C GLY A 104 -15.24 -15.70 -14.93
N PRO A 105 -16.36 -15.13 -15.37
CA PRO A 105 -16.85 -15.26 -16.75
C PRO A 105 -15.94 -14.60 -17.82
N TRP A 106 -14.80 -14.09 -17.42
CA TRP A 106 -13.86 -13.35 -18.26
C TRP A 106 -12.43 -13.93 -18.21
N PRO A 107 -12.23 -15.20 -18.58
CA PRO A 107 -10.96 -15.90 -18.38
C PRO A 107 -9.79 -15.33 -19.19
N ASN A 108 -10.06 -14.41 -20.13
CA ASN A 108 -9.09 -13.90 -21.11
C ASN A 108 -8.80 -12.41 -20.96
N SER A 109 -9.06 -11.82 -19.80
CA SER A 109 -8.70 -10.42 -19.55
C SER A 109 -8.26 -10.19 -18.11
N ALA A 110 -7.54 -9.12 -17.91
CA ALA A 110 -7.16 -8.65 -16.61
C ALA A 110 -7.33 -7.14 -16.52
N VAL A 111 -7.45 -6.64 -15.31
CA VAL A 111 -7.30 -5.22 -15.02
C VAL A 111 -5.89 -4.98 -14.49
N CYS A 112 -5.26 -3.91 -14.96
CA CYS A 112 -4.00 -3.43 -14.45
C CYS A 112 -4.10 -1.94 -14.15
N SER A 113 -3.29 -1.48 -13.22
CA SER A 113 -3.05 -0.06 -12.99
C SER A 113 -1.60 0.20 -12.69
N PHE A 114 -1.16 1.38 -13.01
CA PHE A 114 0.19 1.83 -12.73
C PHE A 114 0.25 3.35 -12.69
N ILE A 115 1.33 3.85 -12.11
CA ILE A 115 1.76 5.24 -12.21
C ILE A 115 3.05 5.23 -13.00
N GLN A 116 3.07 6.01 -14.07
CA GLN A 116 4.30 6.37 -14.75
C GLN A 116 4.82 7.62 -14.06
N ASP A 117 5.85 7.48 -13.26
CA ASP A 117 6.40 8.57 -12.41
C ASP A 117 7.66 9.23 -12.98
N SER A 118 8.28 8.58 -13.97
CA SER A 118 9.47 9.10 -14.66
C SER A 118 9.09 9.87 -15.90
N CYS A 119 9.53 11.15 -15.98
CA CYS A 119 9.54 11.87 -17.24
C CYS A 119 10.66 11.28 -18.11
N GLY A 120 10.34 10.81 -19.31
CA GLY A 120 11.32 10.24 -20.22
C GLY A 120 10.70 9.38 -21.30
N GLU A 121 11.57 8.66 -22.00
CA GLU A 121 11.21 7.71 -23.02
C GLU A 121 11.33 6.30 -22.45
N GLU A 122 10.22 5.53 -22.46
CA GLU A 122 10.22 4.10 -22.20
C GLU A 122 10.02 3.34 -23.51
N LEU A 123 10.71 2.19 -23.62
CA LEU A 123 10.63 1.33 -24.79
C LEU A 123 9.92 0.03 -24.42
N SER A 124 8.70 -0.13 -24.93
CA SER A 124 7.90 -1.36 -24.75
C SER A 124 7.99 -2.25 -25.97
N PRO A 125 8.53 -3.49 -25.89
CA PRO A 125 8.57 -4.40 -27.03
C PRO A 125 7.17 -4.85 -27.42
N LEU A 126 6.89 -4.81 -28.72
CA LEU A 126 5.68 -5.30 -29.34
C LEU A 126 6.02 -6.40 -30.36
N PHE A 127 5.23 -7.47 -30.37
CA PHE A 127 5.50 -8.65 -31.18
C PHE A 127 4.58 -8.72 -32.39
N ALA A 128 5.15 -9.04 -33.54
CA ALA A 128 4.44 -9.17 -34.80
C ALA A 128 3.27 -10.16 -34.72
N GLY A 129 2.12 -9.76 -35.28
CA GLY A 129 0.93 -10.59 -35.33
C GLY A 129 0.15 -10.72 -34.03
N GLN A 130 0.62 -10.13 -32.94
CA GLN A 130 -0.12 -10.13 -31.67
C GLN A 130 -1.08 -8.94 -31.59
N LEU A 131 -2.31 -9.21 -31.16
CA LEU A 131 -3.31 -8.16 -30.94
C LEU A 131 -3.09 -7.51 -29.59
N TYR A 132 -2.78 -6.24 -29.60
CA TYR A 132 -2.78 -5.36 -28.41
C TYR A 132 -4.14 -4.68 -28.31
N HIS A 133 -4.91 -5.11 -27.33
CA HIS A 133 -6.22 -4.53 -27.05
C HIS A 133 -6.29 -4.10 -25.61
N SER A 134 -6.65 -2.86 -25.39
CA SER A 134 -6.99 -2.35 -24.06
C SER A 134 -8.10 -1.31 -24.10
N ARG A 135 -8.84 -1.23 -23.00
CA ARG A 135 -9.70 -0.10 -22.61
C ARG A 135 -9.07 0.58 -21.44
N SER A 136 -8.76 1.85 -21.57
CA SER A 136 -7.94 2.56 -20.60
C SER A 136 -8.55 3.88 -20.21
N VAL A 137 -8.33 4.27 -18.97
CA VAL A 137 -8.53 5.63 -18.48
C VAL A 137 -7.20 6.14 -17.94
N LEU A 138 -6.83 7.32 -18.38
CA LEU A 138 -5.61 7.97 -17.96
C LEU A 138 -5.91 9.28 -17.27
N PHE A 139 -5.09 9.56 -16.26
CA PHE A 139 -5.22 10.71 -15.41
C PHE A 139 -3.87 11.41 -15.25
N LEU A 140 -3.86 12.72 -15.45
CA LEU A 140 -2.79 13.58 -14.92
C LEU A 140 -3.05 13.88 -13.44
N PRO A 141 -2.02 14.17 -12.64
CA PRO A 141 -2.16 14.46 -11.21
C PRO A 141 -3.21 15.54 -10.90
N GLY A 142 -3.30 16.57 -11.75
CA GLY A 142 -4.27 17.66 -11.58
C GLY A 142 -5.75 17.23 -11.56
N TYR A 143 -6.09 16.03 -12.05
CA TYR A 143 -7.44 15.48 -11.90
C TYR A 143 -7.79 15.21 -10.44
N PHE A 144 -6.83 14.73 -9.68
CA PHE A 144 -7.00 14.38 -8.27
C PHE A 144 -6.87 15.59 -7.35
N ASP A 145 -6.10 16.62 -7.75
CA ASP A 145 -5.98 17.87 -6.98
C ASP A 145 -7.33 18.53 -6.72
N GLU A 146 -8.23 18.50 -7.70
CA GLU A 146 -9.59 19.03 -7.55
C GLU A 146 -10.43 18.19 -6.59
N LEU A 147 -10.36 16.86 -6.71
CA LEU A 147 -11.08 15.94 -5.83
C LEU A 147 -10.58 16.01 -4.39
N GLU A 148 -9.26 16.08 -4.19
CA GLU A 148 -8.66 16.24 -2.87
C GLU A 148 -9.00 17.59 -2.23
N HIS A 149 -9.09 18.64 -3.03
CA HIS A 149 -9.51 19.95 -2.54
C HIS A 149 -10.97 19.95 -2.06
N CYS A 150 -11.87 19.33 -2.84
CA CYS A 150 -13.30 19.28 -2.51
C CYS A 150 -13.62 18.26 -1.42
N TYR A 151 -12.93 17.12 -1.40
CA TYR A 151 -13.23 15.97 -0.54
C TYR A 151 -11.94 15.36 0.05
N PRO A 152 -11.19 16.12 0.88
CA PRO A 152 -9.86 15.69 1.34
C PRO A 152 -9.89 14.41 2.20
N ALA A 153 -10.99 14.17 2.94
CA ALA A 153 -11.12 12.97 3.75
C ALA A 153 -11.25 11.67 2.91
N GLU A 154 -11.80 11.79 1.69
CA GLU A 154 -12.10 10.65 0.82
C GLU A 154 -11.00 10.40 -0.21
N PHE A 155 -10.43 11.47 -0.77
CA PHE A 155 -9.54 11.38 -1.93
C PHE A 155 -8.06 11.64 -1.63
N ALA A 156 -7.70 11.98 -0.37
CA ALA A 156 -6.30 12.21 -0.03
C ALA A 156 -5.40 11.02 -0.41
N GLY A 157 -4.52 11.24 -1.38
CA GLY A 157 -3.58 10.26 -1.90
C GLY A 157 -4.21 9.14 -2.73
N VAL A 158 -5.38 9.35 -3.36
CA VAL A 158 -5.99 8.34 -4.27
C VAL A 158 -5.15 8.14 -5.52
N PHE A 159 -4.38 9.14 -5.96
CA PHE A 159 -3.45 8.98 -7.07
C PHE A 159 -2.47 7.82 -6.81
N GLU A 160 -1.90 7.71 -5.62
CA GLU A 160 -0.98 6.62 -5.26
C GLU A 160 -1.64 5.24 -5.24
N ALA A 161 -2.97 5.18 -5.11
CA ALA A 161 -3.71 3.90 -5.15
C ALA A 161 -3.58 3.17 -6.48
N PHE A 162 -3.23 3.87 -7.57
CA PHE A 162 -2.97 3.23 -8.86
C PHE A 162 -1.70 2.36 -8.86
N ALA A 163 -0.76 2.62 -7.96
CA ALA A 163 0.43 1.79 -7.75
C ALA A 163 0.24 0.72 -6.64
N GLU A 164 -0.89 0.76 -5.92
CA GLU A 164 -1.17 -0.17 -4.83
C GLU A 164 -1.84 -1.46 -5.33
N SER A 165 -1.67 -2.56 -4.60
CA SER A 165 -2.34 -3.83 -4.92
C SER A 165 -3.81 -3.79 -4.50
N TRP A 166 -4.72 -4.07 -5.42
CA TRP A 166 -6.16 -4.10 -5.16
C TRP A 166 -6.65 -5.47 -4.70
N HIS A 167 -7.71 -5.50 -3.90
CA HIS A 167 -8.44 -6.73 -3.62
C HIS A 167 -9.18 -7.22 -4.87
N GLU A 168 -9.46 -8.53 -4.93
CA GLU A 168 -10.12 -9.17 -6.08
C GLU A 168 -11.50 -8.55 -6.38
N GLU A 169 -12.25 -8.19 -5.35
CA GLU A 169 -13.56 -7.54 -5.50
C GLU A 169 -13.46 -6.17 -6.16
N ALA A 170 -12.52 -5.32 -5.73
CA ALA A 170 -12.28 -4.01 -6.30
C ALA A 170 -11.79 -4.12 -7.75
N ALA A 171 -10.85 -5.02 -8.03
CA ALA A 171 -10.38 -5.28 -9.39
C ALA A 171 -11.51 -5.75 -10.32
N SER A 172 -12.41 -6.60 -9.83
CA SER A 172 -13.58 -7.06 -10.57
C SER A 172 -14.57 -5.92 -10.85
N ALA A 173 -14.86 -5.08 -9.87
CA ALA A 173 -15.75 -3.92 -10.02
C ALA A 173 -15.20 -2.91 -11.04
N ILE A 174 -13.90 -2.60 -10.94
CA ILE A 174 -13.22 -1.70 -11.87
C ILE A 174 -13.23 -2.28 -13.30
N CYS A 175 -12.92 -3.56 -13.46
CA CYS A 175 -12.97 -4.20 -14.77
C CYS A 175 -14.38 -4.15 -15.39
N HIS A 176 -15.42 -4.45 -14.59
CA HIS A 176 -16.80 -4.34 -15.04
C HIS A 176 -17.14 -2.92 -15.49
N THR A 177 -16.64 -1.93 -14.80
CA THR A 177 -16.82 -0.51 -15.13
C THR A 177 -16.10 -0.13 -16.42
N LEU A 178 -14.84 -0.54 -16.59
CA LEU A 178 -14.05 -0.29 -17.80
C LEU A 178 -14.69 -0.91 -19.05
N ARG A 179 -15.31 -2.08 -18.94
CA ARG A 179 -16.00 -2.75 -20.06
C ARG A 179 -17.22 -2.01 -20.60
N ARG A 180 -17.74 -1.06 -19.83
CA ARG A 180 -18.82 -0.16 -20.30
C ARG A 180 -18.29 0.93 -21.23
N ILE A 181 -16.97 1.13 -21.27
CA ILE A 181 -16.29 2.03 -22.19
C ILE A 181 -16.35 1.40 -23.59
N ASN A 182 -17.00 2.08 -24.53
CA ASN A 182 -17.02 1.69 -25.93
C ASN A 182 -17.35 2.91 -26.81
N GLU A 183 -16.91 2.85 -28.06
CA GLU A 183 -17.00 3.95 -29.01
C GLU A 183 -18.45 4.36 -29.30
N ASP A 184 -19.37 3.39 -29.50
CA ASP A 184 -20.76 3.68 -29.80
C ASP A 184 -21.44 4.53 -28.70
N ARG A 185 -21.16 4.20 -27.45
CA ARG A 185 -21.65 4.97 -26.30
C ARG A 185 -20.98 6.33 -26.19
N ALA A 186 -19.68 6.41 -26.49
CA ALA A 186 -18.97 7.69 -26.49
C ALA A 186 -19.53 8.67 -27.52
N ARG A 187 -19.91 8.17 -28.70
CA ARG A 187 -20.49 8.96 -29.81
C ARG A 187 -21.98 9.25 -29.67
N ALA A 188 -22.67 8.53 -28.79
CA ALA A 188 -24.11 8.72 -28.60
C ALA A 188 -24.42 10.08 -27.95
N VAL A 189 -25.64 10.55 -28.11
CA VAL A 189 -26.12 11.73 -27.40
C VAL A 189 -25.98 11.50 -25.90
N GLY A 190 -25.34 12.44 -25.21
CA GLY A 190 -24.99 12.28 -23.78
C GLY A 190 -23.76 11.42 -23.50
N GLY A 191 -23.03 10.97 -24.54
CA GLY A 191 -21.85 10.08 -24.40
C GLY A 191 -20.79 10.65 -23.50
N HIS A 192 -20.51 11.95 -23.57
CA HIS A 192 -19.54 12.60 -22.69
C HIS A 192 -19.92 12.48 -21.21
N VAL A 193 -21.19 12.76 -20.86
CA VAL A 193 -21.70 12.66 -19.48
C VAL A 193 -21.68 11.20 -19.02
N TYR A 194 -22.00 10.25 -19.92
CA TYR A 194 -21.98 8.83 -19.64
C TYR A 194 -20.56 8.33 -19.33
N MET A 195 -19.58 8.69 -20.16
CA MET A 195 -18.17 8.31 -19.93
C MET A 195 -17.61 8.95 -18.68
N ARG A 196 -17.93 10.21 -18.42
CA ARG A 196 -17.58 10.88 -17.17
C ARG A 196 -18.13 10.14 -15.95
N GLY A 197 -19.40 9.72 -15.99
CA GLY A 197 -19.98 8.94 -14.89
C GLY A 197 -19.31 7.58 -14.67
N ILE A 198 -18.84 6.93 -15.74
CA ILE A 198 -18.04 5.69 -15.64
C ILE A 198 -16.72 5.96 -14.92
N VAL A 199 -16.01 7.03 -15.31
CA VAL A 199 -14.73 7.39 -14.70
C VAL A 199 -14.90 7.78 -13.23
N GLU A 200 -15.90 8.58 -12.91
CA GLU A 200 -16.20 8.99 -11.53
C GLU A 200 -16.54 7.78 -10.64
N ALA A 201 -17.36 6.83 -11.16
CA ALA A 201 -17.65 5.60 -10.44
C ALA A 201 -16.41 4.75 -10.20
N MET A 202 -15.52 4.64 -11.18
CA MET A 202 -14.27 3.90 -11.05
C MET A 202 -13.33 4.54 -10.02
N VAL A 203 -13.20 5.85 -10.03
CA VAL A 203 -12.37 6.59 -9.05
C VAL A 203 -12.93 6.43 -7.63
N ALA A 204 -14.26 6.41 -7.48
CA ALA A 204 -14.89 6.13 -6.20
C ALA A 204 -14.57 4.72 -5.69
N GLU A 205 -14.60 3.69 -6.55
CA GLU A 205 -14.20 2.32 -6.20
C GLU A 205 -12.74 2.24 -5.75
N LEU A 206 -11.84 2.98 -6.43
CA LEU A 206 -10.43 3.07 -6.03
C LEU A 206 -10.27 3.70 -4.64
N ALA A 207 -10.99 4.78 -4.36
CA ALA A 207 -10.98 5.45 -3.06
C ALA A 207 -11.50 4.51 -1.96
N CYS A 208 -12.60 3.78 -2.20
CA CYS A 208 -13.15 2.80 -1.28
C CYS A 208 -12.17 1.66 -1.01
N SER A 209 -11.55 1.10 -2.05
CA SER A 209 -10.55 0.03 -1.95
C SER A 209 -9.35 0.47 -1.10
N ARG A 210 -8.85 1.68 -1.33
CA ARG A 210 -7.75 2.25 -0.55
C ARG A 210 -8.12 2.43 0.92
N ALA A 211 -9.30 2.99 1.20
CA ALA A 211 -9.78 3.16 2.57
C ALA A 211 -9.88 1.83 3.32
N ALA A 212 -10.43 0.80 2.68
CA ALA A 212 -10.51 -0.56 3.23
C ALA A 212 -9.11 -1.15 3.49
N HIS A 213 -8.18 -0.99 2.56
CA HIS A 213 -6.80 -1.44 2.71
C HIS A 213 -6.09 -0.75 3.88
N LYS A 214 -6.25 0.56 4.02
CA LYS A 214 -5.69 1.34 5.13
C LYS A 214 -6.25 0.89 6.48
N GLN A 215 -7.55 0.66 6.57
CA GLN A 215 -8.19 0.14 7.77
C GLN A 215 -7.71 -1.27 8.12
N ALA A 216 -7.59 -2.16 7.14
CA ALA A 216 -7.09 -3.52 7.34
C ALA A 216 -5.63 -3.51 7.84
N ARG A 217 -4.76 -2.67 7.28
CA ARG A 217 -3.38 -2.49 7.76
C ARG A 217 -3.35 -1.96 9.19
N GLN A 218 -4.13 -0.93 9.51
CA GLN A 218 -4.21 -0.39 10.86
C GLN A 218 -4.68 -1.44 11.88
N ALA A 219 -5.72 -2.22 11.53
CA ALA A 219 -6.21 -3.30 12.37
C ALA A 219 -5.14 -4.38 12.59
N THR A 220 -4.41 -4.75 11.55
CA THR A 220 -3.31 -5.72 11.62
C THR A 220 -2.16 -5.19 12.49
N ASP A 221 -1.74 -3.95 12.29
CA ASP A 221 -0.66 -3.31 13.07
C ASP A 221 -1.06 -3.20 14.54
N THR A 222 -2.32 -2.86 14.83
CA THR A 222 -2.85 -2.80 16.20
C THR A 222 -2.82 -4.20 16.83
N ARG A 223 -3.28 -5.23 16.12
CA ARG A 223 -3.28 -6.61 16.61
C ARG A 223 -1.88 -7.13 16.90
N VAL A 224 -0.94 -6.90 16.00
CA VAL A 224 0.48 -7.25 16.19
C VAL A 224 1.06 -6.50 17.40
N SER A 225 0.71 -5.23 17.60
CA SER A 225 1.17 -4.43 18.71
C SER A 225 0.64 -4.96 20.06
N ILE A 226 -0.62 -5.35 20.14
CA ILE A 226 -1.21 -5.97 21.33
C ILE A 226 -0.48 -7.28 21.64
N THR A 227 -0.30 -8.15 20.65
CA THR A 227 0.40 -9.43 20.80
C THR A 227 1.82 -9.25 21.30
N ILE A 228 2.59 -8.29 20.78
CA ILE A 228 3.96 -7.99 21.24
C ILE A 228 3.97 -7.56 22.74
N ALA A 229 3.04 -6.73 23.16
CA ALA A 229 2.97 -6.28 24.55
C ALA A 229 2.59 -7.42 25.50
N GLU A 230 1.64 -8.27 25.14
CA GLU A 230 1.22 -9.44 25.91
C GLU A 230 2.33 -10.48 26.02
N GLU A 231 3.03 -10.77 24.92
CA GLU A 231 4.17 -11.69 24.92
C GLU A 231 5.34 -11.15 25.72
N ALA A 232 5.64 -9.84 25.66
CA ALA A 232 6.66 -9.20 26.47
C ALA A 232 6.34 -9.34 27.96
N THR A 233 5.09 -9.06 28.34
CA THR A 233 4.60 -9.24 29.71
C THR A 233 4.80 -10.69 30.17
N SER A 234 4.31 -11.64 29.41
CA SER A 234 4.43 -13.07 29.71
C SER A 234 5.88 -13.54 29.84
N LEU A 235 6.78 -12.98 29.03
CA LEU A 235 8.20 -13.31 29.03
C LEU A 235 8.89 -12.80 30.30
N VAL A 236 8.57 -11.56 30.71
CA VAL A 236 9.07 -10.95 31.96
C VAL A 236 8.57 -11.77 33.16
N GLU A 237 7.29 -12.07 33.26
CA GLU A 237 6.73 -12.85 34.39
C GLU A 237 7.38 -14.23 34.49
N ARG A 238 7.45 -14.97 33.40
CA ARG A 238 8.11 -16.31 33.38
C ARG A 238 9.59 -16.25 33.76
N SER A 239 10.29 -15.16 33.46
CA SER A 239 11.69 -15.00 33.85
C SER A 239 11.81 -14.73 35.34
N LEU A 240 10.96 -13.88 35.91
CA LEU A 240 10.90 -13.60 37.33
C LEU A 240 10.55 -14.83 38.19
N ASP A 241 9.62 -15.66 37.71
CA ASP A 241 9.25 -16.92 38.36
C ASP A 241 10.41 -17.92 38.42
N LYS A 242 11.31 -17.86 37.43
CA LYS A 242 12.55 -18.66 37.40
C LYS A 242 13.70 -18.01 38.17
N GLY A 243 13.48 -16.90 38.84
CA GLY A 243 14.52 -16.15 39.54
C GLY A 243 15.55 -15.53 38.60
N LYS A 244 15.19 -15.22 37.35
CA LYS A 244 16.10 -14.63 36.37
C LYS A 244 15.69 -13.22 36.02
N HIS A 245 16.66 -12.33 35.94
CA HIS A 245 16.43 -11.01 35.38
C HIS A 245 16.47 -11.07 33.89
N VAL A 246 15.47 -10.46 33.23
CA VAL A 246 15.44 -10.30 31.78
C VAL A 246 15.59 -8.84 31.40
N GLY A 247 16.53 -8.55 30.51
CA GLY A 247 16.77 -7.20 30.00
C GLY A 247 15.88 -6.89 28.77
N ILE A 248 15.66 -5.59 28.52
CA ILE A 248 14.85 -5.15 27.36
C ILE A 248 15.39 -5.71 26.04
N ASN A 249 16.72 -5.76 25.86
CA ASN A 249 17.33 -6.29 24.64
C ASN A 249 17.00 -7.78 24.46
N GLU A 250 17.09 -8.56 25.54
CA GLU A 250 16.77 -9.98 25.52
C GLU A 250 15.29 -10.23 25.19
N VAL A 251 14.38 -9.40 25.72
CA VAL A 251 12.96 -9.47 25.35
C VAL A 251 12.77 -9.16 23.87
N ALA A 252 13.45 -8.14 23.35
CA ALA A 252 13.37 -7.76 21.94
C ALA A 252 13.87 -8.87 21.01
N GLU A 253 15.01 -9.51 21.35
CA GLU A 253 15.57 -10.64 20.61
C GLU A 253 14.61 -11.83 20.58
N ARG A 254 14.05 -12.20 21.74
CA ARG A 254 13.11 -13.33 21.84
C ARG A 254 11.80 -13.11 21.13
N LEU A 255 11.37 -11.85 20.95
CA LEU A 255 10.17 -11.47 20.21
C LEU A 255 10.46 -11.07 18.75
N TYR A 256 11.68 -11.30 18.26
CA TYR A 256 12.09 -10.99 16.90
C TYR A 256 11.74 -9.54 16.48
N THR A 257 11.90 -8.60 17.38
CA THR A 257 11.58 -7.19 17.15
C THR A 257 12.74 -6.27 17.56
N SER A 258 12.75 -5.03 17.07
CA SER A 258 13.73 -4.06 17.51
C SER A 258 13.40 -3.52 18.90
N ARG A 259 14.43 -3.17 19.69
CA ARG A 259 14.26 -2.54 21.00
C ARG A 259 13.37 -1.30 20.95
N SER A 260 13.55 -0.45 19.93
CA SER A 260 12.78 0.79 19.79
C SER A 260 11.30 0.49 19.55
N LYS A 261 10.98 -0.45 18.65
CA LYS A 261 9.61 -0.87 18.36
C LYS A 261 8.97 -1.50 19.61
N LEU A 262 9.68 -2.40 20.29
CA LEU A 262 9.20 -3.03 21.53
C LEU A 262 8.84 -2.00 22.58
N CYS A 263 9.77 -1.05 22.90
CA CYS A 263 9.53 -0.04 23.92
C CYS A 263 8.37 0.90 23.57
N ALA A 264 8.27 1.34 22.32
CA ALA A 264 7.19 2.19 21.87
C ALA A 264 5.84 1.49 21.96
N THR A 265 5.76 0.24 21.41
CA THR A 265 4.55 -0.59 21.42
C THR A 265 4.09 -0.91 22.83
N PHE A 266 5.00 -1.36 23.69
CA PHE A 266 4.68 -1.69 25.09
C PHE A 266 4.11 -0.47 25.83
N LYS A 267 4.77 0.70 25.71
CA LYS A 267 4.29 1.92 26.33
C LYS A 267 2.93 2.38 25.81
N ALA A 268 2.69 2.25 24.51
CA ALA A 268 1.42 2.63 23.90
C ALA A 268 0.27 1.74 24.39
N GLN A 269 0.52 0.43 24.59
CA GLN A 269 -0.50 -0.53 25.02
C GLN A 269 -0.72 -0.57 26.54
N THR A 270 0.33 -0.41 27.34
CA THR A 270 0.26 -0.57 28.80
C THR A 270 0.25 0.74 29.58
N GLY A 271 0.58 1.86 28.94
CA GLY A 271 0.73 3.17 29.57
C GLY A 271 2.07 3.37 30.31
N GLU A 272 2.86 2.32 30.58
CA GLU A 272 4.16 2.41 31.25
C GLU A 272 5.31 1.92 30.33
N SER A 273 6.54 2.37 30.62
CA SER A 273 7.69 1.85 29.87
C SER A 273 8.01 0.41 30.30
N LEU A 274 8.48 -0.44 29.35
CA LEU A 274 8.87 -1.82 29.65
C LEU A 274 9.93 -1.91 30.76
N GLY A 275 10.86 -0.96 30.80
CA GLY A 275 11.86 -0.90 31.89
C GLY A 275 11.27 -0.57 33.28
N ALA A 276 10.23 0.28 33.31
CA ALA A 276 9.49 0.56 34.53
C ALA A 276 8.70 -0.66 35.00
N TYR A 277 8.00 -1.32 34.04
CA TYR A 277 7.29 -2.55 34.29
C TYR A 277 8.20 -3.64 34.88
N ILE A 278 9.34 -3.94 34.25
CA ILE A 278 10.31 -4.94 34.75
C ILE A 278 10.76 -4.58 36.15
N ARG A 279 11.11 -3.32 36.43
CA ARG A 279 11.54 -2.88 37.79
C ARG A 279 10.42 -3.05 38.80
N ARG A 280 9.22 -2.64 38.49
CA ARG A 280 8.07 -2.75 39.40
C ARG A 280 7.79 -4.21 39.73
N ARG A 281 7.65 -5.08 38.73
CA ARG A 281 7.37 -6.50 38.96
C ARG A 281 8.46 -7.20 39.76
N ARG A 282 9.73 -6.83 39.50
CA ARG A 282 10.86 -7.36 40.29
C ARG A 282 10.80 -6.93 41.75
N MET A 283 10.37 -5.70 42.07
CA MET A 283 10.21 -5.22 43.41
C MET A 283 8.99 -5.77 44.14
N GLU A 284 7.87 -5.97 43.43
CA GLU A 284 6.71 -6.67 43.95
C GLU A 284 7.08 -8.12 44.33
N ARG A 285 7.79 -8.84 43.46
CA ARG A 285 8.31 -10.19 43.78
C ARG A 285 9.30 -10.16 44.96
N ALA A 286 10.07 -9.09 45.11
CA ALA A 286 10.93 -8.92 46.29
C ALA A 286 10.13 -8.82 47.58
N GLN A 287 9.02 -8.10 47.61
CA GLN A 287 8.13 -8.01 48.76
C GLN A 287 7.54 -9.38 49.13
N ASP A 288 7.09 -10.15 48.15
CA ASP A 288 6.59 -11.52 48.36
C ASP A 288 7.66 -12.42 49.01
N LEU A 289 8.89 -12.38 48.50
CA LEU A 289 10.00 -13.16 49.06
C LEU A 289 10.46 -12.68 50.43
N LEU A 290 10.37 -11.38 50.71
CA LEU A 290 10.70 -10.81 52.01
C LEU A 290 9.65 -11.18 53.07
N ALA A 291 8.43 -11.46 52.71
CA ALA A 291 7.38 -11.94 53.63
C ALA A 291 7.67 -13.35 54.18
N ASP A 292 8.49 -14.14 53.46
CA ASP A 292 8.98 -15.42 53.98
C ASP A 292 10.17 -15.19 54.94
N SER A 293 9.90 -15.34 56.25
CA SER A 293 10.91 -15.16 57.32
C SER A 293 12.02 -16.21 57.27
N SER A 294 11.84 -17.34 56.59
CA SER A 294 12.85 -18.38 56.42
C SER A 294 14.00 -17.95 55.47
N LEU A 295 13.77 -16.95 54.62
CA LEU A 295 14.75 -16.47 53.67
C LEU A 295 15.59 -15.32 54.26
N THR A 296 16.91 -15.39 54.17
CA THR A 296 17.79 -14.27 54.47
C THR A 296 17.69 -13.19 53.38
N ILE A 297 18.04 -11.94 53.68
CA ILE A 297 18.06 -10.86 52.68
C ILE A 297 19.02 -11.18 51.53
N ALA A 298 20.12 -11.89 51.79
CA ALA A 298 21.07 -12.35 50.79
C ALA A 298 20.42 -13.37 49.83
N GLN A 299 19.67 -14.33 50.39
CA GLN A 299 18.95 -15.33 49.56
C GLN A 299 17.82 -14.70 48.71
N VAL A 300 17.15 -13.67 49.23
CA VAL A 300 16.18 -12.89 48.45
C VAL A 300 16.87 -12.17 47.30
N ALA A 301 18.02 -11.53 47.54
CA ALA A 301 18.80 -10.87 46.50
C ALA A 301 19.26 -11.84 45.41
N GLU A 302 19.74 -13.02 45.81
CA GLU A 302 20.15 -14.11 44.90
C GLU A 302 18.97 -14.61 44.03
N ARG A 303 17.80 -14.87 44.64
CA ARG A 303 16.59 -15.32 43.95
C ARG A 303 16.03 -14.30 42.98
N LEU A 304 16.42 -13.04 43.11
CA LEU A 304 16.05 -11.94 42.24
C LEU A 304 17.15 -11.60 41.22
N ASP A 305 18.19 -12.43 41.15
CA ASP A 305 19.32 -12.25 40.24
C ASP A 305 20.07 -10.92 40.44
N TYR A 306 20.28 -10.52 41.70
CA TYR A 306 21.14 -9.42 42.02
C TYR A 306 22.56 -9.91 42.33
N PRO A 307 23.59 -9.25 41.73
CA PRO A 307 24.98 -9.70 41.91
C PRO A 307 25.46 -9.60 43.36
N GLN A 308 24.84 -8.71 44.16
CA GLN A 308 25.17 -8.49 45.55
C GLN A 308 23.95 -8.03 46.36
N GLN A 309 23.90 -8.42 47.62
CA GLN A 309 22.86 -7.98 48.56
C GLN A 309 22.76 -6.45 48.68
N ALA A 310 23.89 -5.74 48.62
CA ALA A 310 23.92 -4.28 48.69
C ALA A 310 23.22 -3.63 47.49
N ALA A 311 23.41 -4.16 46.28
CA ALA A 311 22.74 -3.68 45.07
C ALA A 311 21.20 -3.89 45.12
N PHE A 312 20.78 -5.03 45.65
CA PHE A 312 19.37 -5.30 45.94
C PHE A 312 18.81 -4.31 46.94
N ALA A 313 19.49 -4.12 48.10
CA ALA A 313 19.03 -3.25 49.19
C ALA A 313 18.88 -1.79 48.70
N GLN A 314 19.79 -1.32 47.86
CA GLN A 314 19.72 0.00 47.26
C GLN A 314 18.53 0.14 46.31
N ALA A 315 18.36 -0.81 45.41
CA ALA A 315 17.25 -0.81 44.43
C ALA A 315 15.88 -0.89 45.12
N PHE A 316 15.77 -1.75 46.15
CA PHE A 316 14.56 -1.90 46.96
C PHE A 316 14.22 -0.62 47.72
N LYS A 317 15.23 0.01 48.36
CA LYS A 317 15.04 1.29 49.07
C LYS A 317 14.63 2.42 48.12
N GLN A 318 15.19 2.48 46.90
CA GLN A 318 14.79 3.46 45.90
C GLN A 318 13.32 3.28 45.46
N TYR A 319 12.83 2.05 45.42
CA TYR A 319 11.48 1.76 45.02
C TYR A 319 10.45 1.92 46.13
N THR A 320 10.74 1.41 47.35
CA THR A 320 9.81 1.35 48.50
C THR A 320 9.99 2.47 49.50
N GLY A 321 11.09 3.20 49.43
CA GLY A 321 11.47 4.21 50.43
C GLY A 321 12.16 3.65 51.68
N THR A 322 12.14 2.32 51.90
CA THR A 322 12.68 1.66 53.10
C THR A 322 13.66 0.53 52.74
N THR A 323 14.56 0.17 53.67
CA THR A 323 15.46 -0.96 53.45
C THR A 323 14.70 -2.29 53.51
N PRO A 324 15.19 -3.37 52.85
CA PRO A 324 14.57 -4.70 52.93
C PRO A 324 14.38 -5.21 54.35
N THR A 325 15.37 -4.94 55.23
CA THR A 325 15.32 -5.33 56.67
C THR A 325 14.23 -4.56 57.41
N ALA A 326 14.17 -3.26 57.24
CA ALA A 326 13.14 -2.42 57.86
C ALA A 326 11.74 -2.76 57.35
N TRP A 327 11.62 -2.99 56.04
CA TRP A 327 10.34 -3.40 55.42
C TRP A 327 9.84 -4.74 56.01
N ARG A 328 10.74 -5.74 56.14
CA ARG A 328 10.40 -7.02 56.74
C ARG A 328 9.89 -6.85 58.19
N SER A 329 10.62 -6.06 59.01
CA SER A 329 10.23 -5.84 60.44
C SER A 329 8.88 -5.11 60.56
N GLN A 330 8.39 -4.43 59.54
CA GLN A 330 7.09 -3.73 59.55
C GLN A 330 5.94 -4.58 59.07
N HIS A 331 6.21 -5.67 58.30
CA HIS A 331 5.20 -6.46 57.64
C HIS A 331 5.12 -7.93 58.10
N ILE A 332 6.01 -8.35 58.97
CA ILE A 332 6.06 -9.64 59.68
C ILE A 332 6.21 -9.42 61.19
#